data_8b8f045c8e45b7b9048c6e8e7d9f83d9
#
_entry.id   8b8f045c8e45b7b9048c6e8e7d9f83d9
#
_cell.length_a   1.000
_cell.length_b   1.000
_cell.length_c   1.000
_cell.angle_alpha   90.00
_cell.angle_beta   90.00
_cell.angle_gamma   90.00
#
_symmetry.space_group_name_H-M   'P 1'
#
loop_
_entity.id
_entity.type
_entity.pdbx_description
1 polymer ?
#
loop_
_entity_poly.entity_id
_entity_poly.type
_entity_poly.pdbx_seq_one_letter_code
_entity_poly.pdbx_strand_id
1 'polypeptide(L)'
;AIPVFADIEDETFNLDPVSIRKNITNYTKAIVVPDIFGHPALLDEILEIASEYNLVVIEDCSQSPKARYKGKFAGTVGHIGVLSLNYHKHIHTGEGGICLTDDSSLAERMQLIRNHGEAVVEKKGVQDLTNMIGFNFRLGEIEASIGIEQFKKMDSLISDRIDKADKLREGLANLKGLRLPIVKDECTHVYYVFPILVDEDELGCSRDVVFNALVSEGVPIGNSYSTLHLLPMYQNKIAYGSKGFPWVSEIYKGKVKYDKGICPVAEELNDKRYMGIGMCSYEYSNKEIDSIIFAFKKVWDNIEILK
;
A
#
# COMPACT_ATOMS: atom_id res chain seq x y z
N ALA A 1 -9.80 -10.86 -13.66
CA ALA A 1 -8.47 -11.44 -13.35
C ALA A 1 -8.55 -12.31 -12.09
N ILE A 2 -7.64 -13.25 -11.95
CA ILE A 2 -7.42 -14.04 -10.73
C ILE A 2 -6.09 -13.60 -10.15
N PRO A 3 -6.05 -13.10 -8.89
CA PRO A 3 -4.80 -12.65 -8.30
C PRO A 3 -3.90 -13.84 -7.95
N VAL A 4 -2.60 -13.63 -8.13
CA VAL A 4 -1.52 -14.48 -7.65
C VAL A 4 -0.68 -13.60 -6.72
N PHE A 5 -0.51 -14.01 -5.48
CA PHE A 5 0.23 -13.23 -4.51
C PHE A 5 1.72 -13.53 -4.59
N ALA A 6 2.53 -12.48 -4.59
CA ALA A 6 3.96 -12.53 -4.35
C ALA A 6 4.23 -12.04 -2.92
N ASP A 7 5.30 -12.57 -2.32
CA ASP A 7 5.73 -12.15 -0.99
C ASP A 7 6.40 -10.77 -1.03
N ILE A 8 6.69 -10.23 0.11
CA ILE A 8 7.26 -8.90 0.30
C ILE A 8 8.71 -9.00 0.79
N GLU A 9 9.47 -7.92 0.66
CA GLU A 9 10.71 -7.72 1.39
C GLU A 9 10.42 -7.24 2.82
N ASP A 10 11.27 -7.59 3.75
CA ASP A 10 11.05 -7.31 5.17
C ASP A 10 11.52 -5.92 5.61
N GLU A 11 12.18 -5.17 4.74
CA GLU A 11 12.71 -3.84 5.03
C GLU A 11 11.70 -2.72 4.75
N THR A 12 11.06 -2.73 3.58
CA THR A 12 10.11 -1.70 3.15
C THR A 12 8.67 -2.18 3.09
N PHE A 13 8.43 -3.49 3.29
CA PHE A 13 7.12 -4.14 3.17
C PHE A 13 6.54 -4.15 1.75
N ASN A 14 7.31 -3.72 0.78
CA ASN A 14 6.92 -3.73 -0.63
C ASN A 14 7.14 -5.12 -1.27
N LEU A 15 6.57 -5.33 -2.45
CA LEU A 15 6.74 -6.58 -3.18
C LEU A 15 8.21 -6.91 -3.41
N ASP A 16 8.61 -8.16 -3.12
CA ASP A 16 9.92 -8.69 -3.43
C ASP A 16 10.01 -9.09 -4.91
N PRO A 17 10.91 -8.46 -5.71
CA PRO A 17 11.11 -8.81 -7.12
C PRO A 17 11.45 -10.29 -7.34
N VAL A 18 12.16 -10.92 -6.40
CA VAL A 18 12.49 -12.36 -6.49
C VAL A 18 11.22 -13.20 -6.35
N SER A 19 10.33 -12.82 -5.43
CA SER A 19 9.04 -13.48 -5.26
C SER A 19 8.11 -13.24 -6.46
N ILE A 20 8.09 -12.03 -7.03
CA ILE A 20 7.35 -11.74 -8.27
C ILE A 20 7.78 -12.72 -9.36
N ARG A 21 9.08 -12.82 -9.63
CA ARG A 21 9.63 -13.68 -10.69
C ARG A 21 9.24 -15.15 -10.53
N LYS A 22 9.22 -15.64 -9.29
CA LYS A 22 8.81 -17.04 -8.98
C LYS A 22 7.33 -17.32 -9.24
N ASN A 23 6.48 -16.29 -9.19
CA ASN A 23 5.03 -16.43 -9.30
C ASN A 23 4.48 -16.11 -10.70
N ILE A 24 5.32 -15.66 -11.64
CA ILE A 24 4.92 -15.42 -13.04
C ILE A 24 4.59 -16.75 -13.72
N THR A 25 3.51 -16.74 -14.47
CA THR A 25 3.06 -17.87 -15.31
C THR A 25 2.67 -17.36 -16.69
N ASN A 26 2.40 -18.26 -17.62
CA ASN A 26 1.89 -17.93 -18.96
C ASN A 26 0.52 -17.22 -18.94
N TYR A 27 -0.15 -17.21 -17.80
CA TYR A 27 -1.43 -16.51 -17.59
C TYR A 27 -1.28 -15.12 -17.00
N THR A 28 -0.10 -14.78 -16.50
CA THR A 28 0.16 -13.46 -15.92
C THR A 28 0.03 -12.37 -16.98
N LYS A 29 -0.64 -11.27 -16.67
CA LYS A 29 -0.88 -10.15 -17.59
C LYS A 29 -0.42 -8.82 -17.03
N ALA A 30 -0.40 -8.69 -15.72
CA ALA A 30 -0.01 -7.46 -15.05
C ALA A 30 0.59 -7.76 -13.68
N ILE A 31 1.41 -6.84 -13.20
CA ILE A 31 1.90 -6.77 -11.84
C ILE A 31 1.24 -5.55 -11.21
N VAL A 32 0.52 -5.73 -10.09
CA VAL A 32 0.00 -4.63 -9.28
C VAL A 32 0.98 -4.42 -8.13
N VAL A 33 1.57 -3.24 -8.06
CA VAL A 33 2.65 -2.90 -7.12
C VAL A 33 2.13 -1.85 -6.14
N PRO A 34 1.79 -2.22 -4.89
CA PRO A 34 1.53 -1.23 -3.86
C PRO A 34 2.83 -0.56 -3.43
N ASP A 35 2.84 0.77 -3.35
CA ASP A 35 3.85 1.55 -2.63
C ASP A 35 3.40 1.66 -1.18
N ILE A 36 3.62 0.58 -0.44
CA ILE A 36 3.00 0.37 0.86
C ILE A 36 3.56 1.34 1.92
N PHE A 37 2.71 1.77 2.83
CA PHE A 37 2.99 2.68 3.94
C PHE A 37 3.51 4.06 3.55
N GLY A 38 3.69 4.33 2.24
CA GLY A 38 4.18 5.61 1.73
C GLY A 38 5.62 5.57 1.19
N HIS A 39 6.20 4.38 1.01
CA HIS A 39 7.52 4.16 0.42
C HIS A 39 7.37 3.47 -0.95
N PRO A 40 8.01 3.97 -2.02
CA PRO A 40 8.00 3.32 -3.33
C PRO A 40 8.63 1.93 -3.29
N ALA A 41 8.09 1.01 -4.09
CA ALA A 41 8.68 -0.30 -4.32
C ALA A 41 9.97 -0.22 -5.14
N LEU A 42 10.67 -1.34 -5.33
CA LEU A 42 11.85 -1.47 -6.20
C LEU A 42 11.43 -1.48 -7.68
N LEU A 43 10.98 -0.30 -8.17
CA LEU A 43 10.28 -0.17 -9.45
C LEU A 43 11.16 -0.53 -10.65
N ASP A 44 12.46 -0.25 -10.63
CA ASP A 44 13.35 -0.61 -11.75
C ASP A 44 13.44 -2.13 -11.94
N GLU A 45 13.63 -2.87 -10.84
CA GLU A 45 13.69 -4.33 -10.87
C GLU A 45 12.36 -4.94 -11.31
N ILE A 46 11.25 -4.37 -10.85
CA ILE A 46 9.91 -4.82 -11.22
C ILE A 46 9.62 -4.52 -12.70
N LEU A 47 10.07 -3.37 -13.21
CA LEU A 47 9.91 -3.01 -14.62
C LEU A 47 10.79 -3.88 -15.54
N GLU A 48 11.99 -4.23 -15.09
CA GLU A 48 12.85 -5.18 -15.81
C GLU A 48 12.14 -6.54 -15.96
N ILE A 49 11.60 -7.07 -14.86
CA ILE A 49 10.80 -8.29 -14.88
C ILE A 49 9.59 -8.14 -15.81
N ALA A 50 8.85 -7.04 -15.69
CA ALA A 50 7.67 -6.81 -16.53
C ALA A 50 8.03 -6.75 -18.02
N SER A 51 9.15 -6.13 -18.37
CA SER A 51 9.66 -6.07 -19.75
C SER A 51 10.03 -7.45 -20.27
N GLU A 52 10.73 -8.27 -19.47
CA GLU A 52 11.14 -9.63 -19.84
C GLU A 52 9.94 -10.52 -20.17
N TYR A 53 8.86 -10.38 -19.42
CA TYR A 53 7.65 -11.21 -19.57
C TYR A 53 6.50 -10.52 -20.32
N ASN A 54 6.73 -9.33 -20.88
CA ASN A 54 5.71 -8.52 -21.58
C ASN A 54 4.46 -8.29 -20.71
N LEU A 55 4.67 -7.79 -19.49
CA LEU A 55 3.62 -7.52 -18.51
C LEU A 55 3.41 -6.01 -18.33
N VAL A 56 2.20 -5.64 -17.93
CA VAL A 56 1.86 -4.28 -17.53
C VAL A 56 2.13 -4.10 -16.03
N VAL A 57 2.73 -2.98 -15.63
CA VAL A 57 2.90 -2.59 -14.24
C VAL A 57 1.87 -1.54 -13.87
N ILE A 58 1.11 -1.80 -12.82
CA ILE A 58 0.14 -0.88 -12.23
C ILE A 58 0.66 -0.52 -10.83
N GLU A 59 1.06 0.74 -10.65
CA GLU A 59 1.47 1.25 -9.34
C GLU A 59 0.23 1.63 -8.52
N ASP A 60 0.05 1.02 -7.36
CA ASP A 60 -0.94 1.44 -6.36
C ASP A 60 -0.28 2.40 -5.37
N CYS A 61 -0.33 3.69 -5.69
CA CYS A 61 0.23 4.77 -4.90
C CYS A 61 -0.79 5.35 -3.91
N SER A 62 -1.81 4.59 -3.54
CA SER A 62 -2.86 5.03 -2.62
C SER A 62 -2.36 5.44 -1.23
N GLN A 63 -1.14 5.07 -0.87
CA GLN A 63 -0.48 5.40 0.38
C GLN A 63 0.78 6.26 0.20
N SER A 64 1.16 6.57 -1.05
CA SER A 64 2.42 7.22 -1.40
C SER A 64 2.28 8.44 -2.32
N PRO A 65 1.24 9.30 -2.14
CA PRO A 65 1.11 10.48 -2.99
C PRO A 65 2.36 11.37 -2.84
N LYS A 66 2.93 11.80 -3.98
CA LYS A 66 4.19 12.58 -4.05
C LYS A 66 5.45 11.89 -3.53
N ALA A 67 5.42 10.65 -3.11
CA ALA A 67 6.64 9.90 -2.90
C ALA A 67 7.46 9.89 -4.19
N ARG A 68 8.79 9.82 -4.06
CA ARG A 68 9.70 9.83 -5.20
C ARG A 68 10.52 8.56 -5.24
N TYR A 69 10.71 8.08 -6.45
CA TYR A 69 11.61 7.02 -6.81
C TYR A 69 12.57 7.55 -7.89
N LYS A 70 13.86 7.68 -7.56
CA LYS A 70 14.90 8.22 -8.48
C LYS A 70 14.47 9.53 -9.15
N GLY A 71 13.92 10.44 -8.37
CA GLY A 71 13.48 11.76 -8.81
C GLY A 71 12.10 11.82 -9.49
N LYS A 72 11.53 10.69 -9.93
CA LYS A 72 10.17 10.62 -10.49
C LYS A 72 9.13 10.46 -9.38
N PHE A 73 7.92 10.93 -9.61
CA PHE A 73 6.82 10.68 -8.68
C PHE A 73 6.34 9.23 -8.77
N ALA A 74 6.06 8.63 -7.61
CA ALA A 74 5.33 7.37 -7.53
C ALA A 74 4.00 7.48 -8.29
N GLY A 75 3.64 6.42 -9.03
CA GLY A 75 2.50 6.43 -9.93
C GLY A 75 2.79 6.97 -11.34
N THR A 76 4.04 7.39 -11.61
CA THR A 76 4.47 7.85 -12.95
C THR A 76 5.67 7.07 -13.50
N VAL A 77 6.00 5.94 -12.90
CA VAL A 77 7.14 5.11 -13.28
C VAL A 77 6.67 3.87 -14.04
N GLY A 78 5.59 3.24 -13.60
CA GLY A 78 4.93 2.12 -14.28
C GLY A 78 4.03 2.57 -15.44
N HIS A 79 3.20 1.66 -15.94
CA HIS A 79 2.31 1.93 -17.06
C HIS A 79 1.04 2.67 -16.65
N ILE A 80 0.53 2.38 -15.46
CA ILE A 80 -0.63 3.04 -14.84
C ILE A 80 -0.29 3.29 -13.38
N GLY A 81 -0.55 4.52 -12.90
CA GLY A 81 -0.52 4.87 -11.49
C GLY A 81 -1.93 5.09 -10.95
N VAL A 82 -2.16 4.69 -9.71
CA VAL A 82 -3.44 4.87 -9.01
C VAL A 82 -3.21 5.59 -7.70
N LEU A 83 -3.95 6.67 -7.47
CA LEU A 83 -3.93 7.44 -6.22
C LEU A 83 -5.33 7.41 -5.60
N SER A 84 -5.39 7.29 -4.29
CA SER A 84 -6.63 7.33 -3.51
C SER A 84 -6.89 8.72 -2.96
N LEU A 85 -8.15 9.14 -2.99
CA LEU A 85 -8.67 10.33 -2.34
C LEU A 85 -9.68 9.96 -1.23
N ASN A 86 -9.60 8.75 -0.70
CA ASN A 86 -10.40 8.31 0.43
C ASN A 86 -10.07 9.13 1.70
N TYR A 87 -11.04 9.29 2.60
CA TYR A 87 -10.99 10.21 3.76
C TYR A 87 -9.76 10.05 4.69
N HIS A 88 -9.15 8.86 4.74
CA HIS A 88 -7.98 8.61 5.61
C HIS A 88 -6.63 8.71 4.89
N LYS A 89 -6.59 9.31 3.70
CA LYS A 89 -5.33 9.52 2.95
C LYS A 89 -4.68 10.87 3.28
N HIS A 90 -3.49 11.11 2.77
CA HIS A 90 -2.73 12.35 2.96
C HIS A 90 -3.53 13.59 2.58
N ILE A 91 -4.25 13.50 1.47
CA ILE A 91 -5.28 14.43 1.02
C ILE A 91 -6.51 13.61 0.62
N HIS A 92 -7.69 14.20 0.72
CA HIS A 92 -8.92 13.46 0.45
C HIS A 92 -10.06 14.34 -0.05
N THR A 93 -11.04 13.69 -0.67
CA THR A 93 -12.31 14.30 -1.11
C THR A 93 -13.52 13.66 -0.44
N GLY A 94 -13.30 12.95 0.68
CA GLY A 94 -14.23 11.99 1.27
C GLY A 94 -14.01 10.63 0.62
N GLU A 95 -14.45 10.47 -0.61
CA GLU A 95 -14.16 9.34 -1.48
C GLU A 95 -13.69 9.84 -2.86
N GLY A 96 -12.83 9.06 -3.51
CA GLY A 96 -12.34 9.38 -4.85
C GLY A 96 -11.04 8.67 -5.19
N GLY A 97 -10.60 8.85 -6.43
CA GLY A 97 -9.35 8.29 -6.93
C GLY A 97 -8.92 8.95 -8.24
N ILE A 98 -7.64 8.82 -8.52
CA ILE A 98 -7.01 9.34 -9.74
C ILE A 98 -6.23 8.21 -10.39
N CYS A 99 -6.43 8.01 -11.69
CA CYS A 99 -5.60 7.14 -12.52
C CYS A 99 -4.72 7.98 -13.43
N LEU A 100 -3.45 7.63 -13.52
CA LEU A 100 -2.42 8.32 -14.30
C LEU A 100 -1.84 7.37 -15.33
N THR A 101 -1.57 7.84 -16.53
CA THR A 101 -0.81 7.10 -17.56
C THR A 101 -0.33 8.07 -18.63
N ASP A 102 0.80 7.76 -19.25
CA ASP A 102 1.33 8.44 -20.43
C ASP A 102 0.85 7.79 -21.74
N ASP A 103 0.21 6.61 -21.66
CA ASP A 103 -0.37 5.92 -22.82
C ASP A 103 -1.78 6.46 -23.13
N SER A 104 -1.92 7.10 -24.28
CA SER A 104 -3.18 7.70 -24.71
C SER A 104 -4.31 6.68 -24.93
N SER A 105 -3.98 5.44 -25.32
CA SER A 105 -4.97 4.38 -25.52
C SER A 105 -5.51 3.85 -24.19
N LEU A 106 -4.63 3.67 -23.19
CA LEU A 106 -5.04 3.34 -21.82
C LEU A 106 -5.86 4.47 -21.21
N ALA A 107 -5.44 5.74 -21.40
CA ALA A 107 -6.17 6.90 -20.89
C ALA A 107 -7.58 6.97 -21.47
N GLU A 108 -7.73 6.79 -22.78
CA GLU A 108 -9.04 6.79 -23.43
C GLU A 108 -9.92 5.66 -22.89
N ARG A 109 -9.36 4.45 -22.78
CA ARG A 109 -10.09 3.29 -22.30
C ARG A 109 -10.55 3.47 -20.83
N MET A 110 -9.70 4.01 -19.96
CA MET A 110 -10.07 4.34 -18.58
C MET A 110 -11.17 5.40 -18.52
N GLN A 111 -11.12 6.45 -19.38
CA GLN A 111 -12.17 7.48 -19.46
C GLN A 111 -13.53 6.89 -19.89
N LEU A 112 -13.52 5.95 -20.84
CA LEU A 112 -14.73 5.27 -21.29
C LEU A 112 -15.31 4.38 -20.18
N ILE A 113 -14.48 3.54 -19.55
CA ILE A 113 -14.89 2.66 -18.46
C ILE A 113 -15.48 3.48 -17.30
N ARG A 114 -14.83 4.60 -16.92
CA ARG A 114 -15.30 5.51 -15.88
C ARG A 114 -16.68 6.06 -16.16
N ASN A 115 -17.05 6.23 -17.45
CA ASN A 115 -18.24 6.91 -17.89
C ASN A 115 -19.14 6.04 -18.76
N HIS A 116 -19.60 4.93 -18.22
CA HIS A 116 -20.55 3.97 -18.80
C HIS A 116 -20.07 3.20 -20.03
N GLY A 117 -18.85 3.41 -20.53
CA GLY A 117 -18.37 2.82 -21.78
C GLY A 117 -18.93 3.49 -23.05
N GLU A 118 -19.70 4.55 -22.93
CA GLU A 118 -20.43 5.17 -24.06
C GLU A 118 -20.31 6.71 -24.14
N ALA A 119 -20.28 7.39 -23.00
CA ALA A 119 -20.29 8.83 -22.99
C ALA A 119 -19.01 9.39 -23.60
N VAL A 120 -19.14 10.40 -24.46
CA VAL A 120 -18.12 11.06 -25.27
C VAL A 120 -17.63 10.27 -26.49
N VAL A 121 -18.11 9.06 -26.74
CA VAL A 121 -17.69 8.21 -27.85
C VAL A 121 -17.91 8.91 -29.19
N GLU A 122 -19.11 9.48 -29.41
CA GLU A 122 -19.44 10.19 -30.65
C GLU A 122 -18.50 11.36 -30.94
N LYS A 123 -18.14 12.13 -29.89
CA LYS A 123 -17.22 13.28 -30.03
C LYS A 123 -15.78 12.85 -30.28
N LYS A 124 -15.37 11.70 -29.77
CA LYS A 124 -14.01 11.17 -29.92
C LYS A 124 -13.82 10.27 -31.14
N GLY A 125 -14.92 9.86 -31.79
CA GLY A 125 -14.89 8.95 -32.92
C GLY A 125 -14.41 7.53 -32.59
N VAL A 126 -14.51 7.10 -31.33
CA VAL A 126 -14.14 5.76 -30.90
C VAL A 126 -15.11 4.76 -31.53
N GLN A 127 -14.57 3.81 -32.30
CA GLN A 127 -15.37 2.82 -33.01
C GLN A 127 -15.37 1.45 -32.34
N ASP A 128 -14.32 1.10 -31.57
CA ASP A 128 -14.21 -0.19 -30.90
C ASP A 128 -14.54 -0.09 -29.40
N LEU A 129 -15.75 -0.47 -29.07
CA LEU A 129 -16.25 -0.60 -27.71
C LEU A 129 -16.34 -2.07 -27.23
N THR A 130 -15.69 -2.97 -27.96
CA THR A 130 -15.68 -4.40 -27.58
C THR A 130 -14.89 -4.64 -26.30
N ASN A 131 -15.23 -5.68 -25.57
CA ASN A 131 -14.59 -6.04 -24.30
C ASN A 131 -14.58 -4.89 -23.27
N MET A 132 -15.62 -4.07 -23.26
CA MET A 132 -15.75 -2.94 -22.36
C MET A 132 -17.02 -3.06 -21.52
N ILE A 133 -16.87 -3.06 -20.21
CA ILE A 133 -17.97 -2.87 -19.26
C ILE A 133 -17.74 -1.51 -18.61
N GLY A 134 -18.69 -0.60 -18.83
CA GLY A 134 -18.62 0.74 -18.26
C GLY A 134 -19.29 0.83 -16.91
N PHE A 135 -18.81 1.76 -16.10
CA PHE A 135 -19.31 2.06 -14.76
C PHE A 135 -19.59 3.55 -14.62
N ASN A 136 -20.24 3.94 -13.54
CA ASN A 136 -20.34 5.31 -13.13
C ASN A 136 -19.30 5.62 -12.04
N PHE A 137 -18.06 5.87 -12.46
CA PHE A 137 -16.96 6.25 -11.58
C PHE A 137 -16.56 7.71 -11.76
N ARG A 138 -17.51 8.55 -12.12
CA ARG A 138 -17.25 9.99 -12.25
C ARG A 138 -17.07 10.63 -10.90
N LEU A 139 -15.99 11.37 -10.71
CA LEU A 139 -15.83 12.28 -9.58
C LEU A 139 -16.82 13.44 -9.72
N GLY A 140 -17.58 13.75 -8.69
CA GLY A 140 -18.50 14.89 -8.70
C GLY A 140 -17.76 16.22 -8.56
N GLU A 141 -18.44 17.31 -8.94
CA GLU A 141 -17.87 18.67 -8.88
C GLU A 141 -17.60 19.12 -7.44
N ILE A 142 -18.38 18.63 -6.47
CA ILE A 142 -18.19 18.92 -5.04
C ILE A 142 -16.87 18.30 -4.57
N GLU A 143 -16.69 17.01 -4.82
CA GLU A 143 -15.47 16.28 -4.47
C GLU A 143 -14.26 16.87 -5.21
N ALA A 144 -14.42 17.21 -6.49
CA ALA A 144 -13.36 17.85 -7.28
C ALA A 144 -12.95 19.22 -6.69
N SER A 145 -13.91 20.03 -6.23
CA SER A 145 -13.63 21.32 -5.58
C SER A 145 -12.85 21.15 -4.28
N ILE A 146 -13.23 20.15 -3.46
CA ILE A 146 -12.47 19.79 -2.24
C ILE A 146 -11.07 19.35 -2.63
N GLY A 147 -10.94 18.50 -3.66
CA GLY A 147 -9.67 17.99 -4.15
C GLY A 147 -8.70 19.09 -4.57
N ILE A 148 -9.16 20.12 -5.25
CA ILE A 148 -8.36 21.28 -5.64
C ILE A 148 -7.76 21.98 -4.41
N GLU A 149 -8.56 22.20 -3.36
CA GLU A 149 -8.09 22.87 -2.15
C GLU A 149 -7.18 21.96 -1.31
N GLN A 150 -7.45 20.66 -1.27
CA GLN A 150 -6.58 19.67 -0.63
C GLN A 150 -5.23 19.55 -1.35
N PHE A 151 -5.22 19.56 -2.67
CA PHE A 151 -3.99 19.49 -3.46
C PHE A 151 -3.05 20.66 -3.20
N LYS A 152 -3.60 21.89 -3.01
CA LYS A 152 -2.80 23.07 -2.64
C LYS A 152 -2.07 22.93 -1.29
N LYS A 153 -2.60 22.11 -0.38
CA LYS A 153 -2.06 21.86 0.95
C LYS A 153 -1.13 20.64 1.00
N MET A 154 -1.11 19.82 -0.04
CA MET A 154 -0.47 18.50 -0.02
C MET A 154 1.01 18.57 0.39
N ASP A 155 1.76 19.54 -0.12
CA ASP A 155 3.18 19.70 0.19
C ASP A 155 3.42 19.93 1.69
N SER A 156 2.67 20.85 2.29
CA SER A 156 2.80 21.16 3.71
C SER A 156 2.36 19.99 4.59
N LEU A 157 1.29 19.28 4.20
CA LEU A 157 0.79 18.13 4.95
C LEU A 157 1.78 16.94 4.92
N ILE A 158 2.41 16.69 3.76
CA ILE A 158 3.41 15.64 3.63
C ILE A 158 4.69 16.00 4.38
N SER A 159 5.19 17.24 4.23
CA SER A 159 6.41 17.70 4.94
C SER A 159 6.22 17.56 6.45
N ASP A 160 5.10 18.01 6.99
CA ASP A 160 4.78 17.91 8.42
C ASP A 160 4.78 16.46 8.93
N ARG A 161 4.28 15.50 8.11
CA ARG A 161 4.32 14.07 8.46
C ARG A 161 5.73 13.50 8.44
N ILE A 162 6.53 13.89 7.44
CA ILE A 162 7.95 13.49 7.35
C ILE A 162 8.71 14.00 8.57
N ASP A 163 8.56 15.28 8.92
CA ASP A 163 9.23 15.87 10.09
C ASP A 163 8.89 15.12 11.39
N LYS A 164 7.62 14.76 11.57
CA LYS A 164 7.15 13.99 12.73
C LYS A 164 7.64 12.55 12.73
N ALA A 165 7.69 11.91 11.57
CA ALA A 165 8.23 10.56 11.43
C ALA A 165 9.75 10.54 11.70
N ASP A 166 10.49 11.55 11.23
CA ASP A 166 11.91 11.70 11.52
C ASP A 166 12.15 11.90 13.02
N LYS A 167 11.32 12.72 13.67
CA LYS A 167 11.37 12.90 15.13
C LYS A 167 11.10 11.60 15.89
N LEU A 168 10.11 10.80 15.45
CA LEU A 168 9.87 9.45 15.99
C LEU A 168 11.09 8.56 15.80
N ARG A 169 11.63 8.51 14.59
CA ARG A 169 12.81 7.69 14.26
C ARG A 169 14.00 8.05 15.13
N GLU A 170 14.31 9.33 15.29
CA GLU A 170 15.39 9.80 16.18
C GLU A 170 15.14 9.45 17.64
N GLY A 171 13.90 9.69 18.11
CA GLY A 171 13.52 9.45 19.50
C GLY A 171 13.53 7.98 19.92
N LEU A 172 13.33 7.05 18.96
CA LEU A 172 13.23 5.60 19.18
C LEU A 172 14.50 4.84 18.75
N ALA A 173 15.48 5.49 18.12
CA ALA A 173 16.64 4.85 17.48
C ALA A 173 17.45 3.92 18.39
N ASN A 174 17.49 4.18 19.70
CA ASN A 174 18.31 3.44 20.66
C ASN A 174 17.52 2.37 21.44
N LEU A 175 16.28 2.10 21.07
CA LEU A 175 15.47 1.07 21.73
C LEU A 175 15.85 -0.31 21.19
N LYS A 176 16.44 -1.14 22.03
CA LYS A 176 16.91 -2.47 21.68
C LYS A 176 15.76 -3.35 21.17
N GLY A 177 16.00 -4.16 20.15
CA GLY A 177 14.98 -5.04 19.56
C GLY A 177 13.86 -4.31 18.80
N LEU A 178 14.06 -3.02 18.48
CA LEU A 178 13.15 -2.23 17.68
C LEU A 178 13.78 -1.90 16.32
N ARG A 179 13.16 -2.33 15.23
CA ARG A 179 13.56 -1.95 13.87
C ARG A 179 12.60 -0.90 13.34
N LEU A 180 13.15 0.27 13.06
CA LEU A 180 12.41 1.43 12.57
C LEU A 180 12.37 1.44 11.03
N PRO A 181 11.42 2.19 10.42
CA PRO A 181 11.34 2.29 8.97
C PRO A 181 12.62 2.85 8.36
N ILE A 182 13.02 2.24 7.26
CA ILE A 182 14.13 2.72 6.44
C ILE A 182 13.60 3.47 5.24
N VAL A 183 14.44 4.32 4.66
CA VAL A 183 14.20 4.95 3.38
C VAL A 183 15.34 4.52 2.46
N LYS A 184 15.01 3.83 1.37
CA LYS A 184 15.99 3.40 0.36
C LYS A 184 16.60 4.62 -0.33
N ASP A 185 17.83 4.47 -0.82
CA ASP A 185 18.52 5.53 -1.55
C ASP A 185 17.67 6.00 -2.75
N GLU A 186 17.72 7.30 -3.04
CA GLU A 186 16.97 7.96 -4.10
C GLU A 186 15.42 7.83 -3.98
N CYS A 187 14.90 7.36 -2.84
CA CYS A 187 13.48 7.31 -2.51
C CYS A 187 13.10 8.38 -1.49
N THR A 188 11.80 8.70 -1.44
CA THR A 188 11.21 9.43 -0.32
C THR A 188 10.09 8.62 0.29
N HIS A 189 9.99 8.64 1.62
CA HIS A 189 8.90 8.01 2.36
C HIS A 189 7.94 9.09 2.86
N VAL A 190 6.66 9.02 2.51
CA VAL A 190 5.64 10.03 2.88
C VAL A 190 4.79 9.61 4.08
N TYR A 191 5.10 8.48 4.67
CA TYR A 191 4.56 7.97 5.94
C TYR A 191 3.02 8.00 6.05
N TYR A 192 2.36 7.19 5.26
CA TYR A 192 0.94 6.86 5.52
C TYR A 192 0.82 6.11 6.86
N VAL A 193 1.74 5.19 7.10
CA VAL A 193 1.98 4.51 8.37
C VAL A 193 3.46 4.64 8.71
N PHE A 194 3.79 4.77 9.98
CA PHE A 194 5.14 4.61 10.52
C PHE A 194 5.26 3.15 10.99
N PRO A 195 5.80 2.24 10.17
CA PRO A 195 5.91 0.83 10.51
C PRO A 195 7.05 0.59 11.47
N ILE A 196 6.85 -0.35 12.38
CA ILE A 196 7.83 -0.72 13.41
C ILE A 196 7.85 -2.25 13.47
N LEU A 197 9.04 -2.83 13.54
CA LEU A 197 9.18 -4.27 13.79
C LEU A 197 9.83 -4.52 15.15
N VAL A 198 9.30 -5.50 15.85
CA VAL A 198 9.86 -5.99 17.12
C VAL A 198 10.64 -7.26 16.84
N ASP A 199 11.85 -7.33 17.38
CA ASP A 199 12.65 -8.53 17.46
C ASP A 199 12.45 -9.16 18.85
N GLU A 200 11.63 -10.21 18.89
CA GLU A 200 11.25 -10.89 20.14
C GLU A 200 12.44 -11.55 20.82
N ASP A 201 13.40 -12.06 20.05
CA ASP A 201 14.60 -12.74 20.58
C ASP A 201 15.54 -11.72 21.25
N GLU A 202 15.72 -10.56 20.61
CA GLU A 202 16.51 -9.48 21.20
C GLU A 202 15.86 -8.85 22.42
N LEU A 203 14.53 -8.71 22.40
CA LEU A 203 13.78 -8.05 23.45
C LEU A 203 13.51 -8.99 24.64
N GLY A 204 13.33 -10.26 24.37
CA GLY A 204 13.00 -11.30 25.36
C GLY A 204 11.52 -11.36 25.75
N CYS A 205 10.64 -10.70 24.98
CA CYS A 205 9.20 -10.80 25.11
C CYS A 205 8.52 -10.63 23.74
N SER A 206 7.27 -11.07 23.62
CA SER A 206 6.55 -11.05 22.37
C SER A 206 6.10 -9.65 21.96
N ARG A 207 5.96 -9.42 20.64
CA ARG A 207 5.36 -8.22 20.07
C ARG A 207 4.03 -7.86 20.73
N ASP A 208 3.16 -8.84 20.99
CA ASP A 208 1.85 -8.60 21.56
C ASP A 208 1.89 -8.09 23.01
N VAL A 209 2.87 -8.53 23.78
CA VAL A 209 3.11 -7.99 25.13
C VAL A 209 3.52 -6.53 25.06
N VAL A 210 4.46 -6.19 24.19
CA VAL A 210 4.90 -4.79 23.97
C VAL A 210 3.76 -3.93 23.43
N PHE A 211 3.01 -4.45 22.47
CA PHE A 211 1.84 -3.76 21.90
C PHE A 211 0.83 -3.40 22.98
N ASN A 212 0.44 -4.36 23.83
CA ASN A 212 -0.51 -4.14 24.91
C ASN A 212 -0.01 -3.11 25.92
N ALA A 213 1.28 -3.14 26.25
CA ALA A 213 1.90 -2.14 27.14
C ALA A 213 1.83 -0.72 26.52
N LEU A 214 2.19 -0.57 25.23
CA LEU A 214 2.14 0.70 24.52
C LEU A 214 0.70 1.24 24.42
N VAL A 215 -0.27 0.39 24.11
CA VAL A 215 -1.69 0.77 24.07
C VAL A 215 -2.15 1.23 25.46
N SER A 216 -1.72 0.57 26.52
CA SER A 216 -2.03 0.95 27.92
C SER A 216 -1.42 2.29 28.32
N GLU A 217 -0.30 2.68 27.70
CA GLU A 217 0.30 4.01 27.84
C GLU A 217 -0.34 5.05 26.92
N GLY A 218 -1.35 4.69 26.14
CA GLY A 218 -2.11 5.59 25.26
C GLY A 218 -1.51 5.83 23.89
N VAL A 219 -0.56 5.00 23.45
CA VAL A 219 0.03 5.10 22.09
C VAL A 219 -0.99 4.63 21.05
N PRO A 220 -1.34 5.42 20.03
CA PRO A 220 -2.27 5.05 18.97
C PRO A 220 -1.56 4.16 17.92
N ILE A 221 -1.34 2.90 18.27
CA ILE A 221 -0.58 1.93 17.49
C ILE A 221 -1.45 0.71 17.16
N GLY A 222 -1.25 0.14 15.97
CA GLY A 222 -1.85 -1.14 15.56
C GLY A 222 -0.80 -2.24 15.48
N ASN A 223 -1.22 -3.50 15.58
CA ASN A 223 -0.33 -4.66 15.52
C ASN A 223 -0.63 -5.62 14.37
N SER A 224 -1.42 -5.22 13.40
CA SER A 224 -1.75 -6.07 12.26
C SER A 224 -1.96 -5.26 10.99
N TYR A 225 -1.60 -5.86 9.87
CA TYR A 225 -1.96 -5.39 8.54
C TYR A 225 -2.34 -6.62 7.71
N SER A 226 -3.59 -6.72 7.29
CA SER A 226 -4.17 -7.97 6.77
C SER A 226 -3.35 -8.63 5.67
N THR A 227 -3.01 -9.91 5.87
CA THR A 227 -2.44 -10.77 4.83
C THR A 227 -3.52 -11.16 3.84
N LEU A 228 -3.52 -10.53 2.65
CA LEU A 228 -4.64 -10.57 1.70
C LEU A 228 -5.02 -12.00 1.25
N HIS A 229 -4.03 -12.85 0.99
CA HIS A 229 -4.29 -14.22 0.52
C HIS A 229 -5.04 -15.09 1.54
N LEU A 230 -5.03 -14.70 2.83
CA LEU A 230 -5.75 -15.40 3.89
C LEU A 230 -7.20 -14.92 4.07
N LEU A 231 -7.63 -13.90 3.32
CA LEU A 231 -9.01 -13.44 3.38
C LEU A 231 -10.00 -14.51 2.89
N PRO A 232 -11.20 -14.59 3.50
CA PRO A 232 -12.19 -15.63 3.18
C PRO A 232 -12.53 -15.77 1.69
N MET A 233 -12.52 -14.67 0.94
CA MET A 233 -12.76 -14.66 -0.49
C MET A 233 -11.77 -15.55 -1.25
N TYR A 234 -10.50 -15.48 -0.90
CA TYR A 234 -9.43 -16.26 -1.53
C TYR A 234 -9.39 -17.69 -1.00
N GLN A 235 -9.54 -17.86 0.31
CA GLN A 235 -9.56 -19.18 0.94
C GLN A 235 -10.71 -20.05 0.39
N ASN A 236 -11.89 -19.48 0.24
CA ASN A 236 -13.07 -20.18 -0.31
C ASN A 236 -13.12 -20.15 -1.83
N LYS A 237 -12.29 -19.33 -2.49
CA LYS A 237 -12.30 -19.08 -3.95
C LYS A 237 -13.71 -18.71 -4.45
N ILE A 238 -14.34 -17.77 -3.79
CA ILE A 238 -15.66 -17.22 -4.12
C ILE A 238 -15.56 -15.70 -4.12
N ALA A 239 -15.55 -15.06 -5.30
CA ALA A 239 -15.56 -13.61 -5.44
C ALA A 239 -16.96 -13.08 -5.80
N TYR A 240 -17.67 -13.79 -6.68
CA TYR A 240 -19.00 -13.39 -7.15
C TYR A 240 -19.98 -14.55 -7.07
N GLY A 241 -21.14 -14.30 -6.46
CA GLY A 241 -22.16 -15.33 -6.26
C GLY A 241 -21.69 -16.44 -5.32
N SER A 242 -22.20 -17.66 -5.49
CA SER A 242 -21.95 -18.80 -4.59
C SER A 242 -21.24 -19.99 -5.25
N LYS A 243 -20.93 -19.88 -6.55
CA LYS A 243 -20.45 -21.01 -7.36
C LYS A 243 -18.94 -20.99 -7.66
N GLY A 244 -18.16 -20.18 -6.93
CA GLY A 244 -16.70 -20.17 -7.07
C GLY A 244 -16.15 -19.36 -8.25
N PHE A 245 -16.96 -18.47 -8.87
CA PHE A 245 -16.46 -17.58 -9.92
C PHE A 245 -15.50 -16.53 -9.30
N PRO A 246 -14.36 -16.19 -9.94
CA PRO A 246 -13.93 -16.57 -11.29
C PRO A 246 -13.07 -17.84 -11.39
N TRP A 247 -12.71 -18.50 -10.29
CA TRP A 247 -11.78 -19.66 -10.29
C TRP A 247 -12.31 -20.90 -11.02
N VAL A 248 -13.63 -21.06 -11.08
CA VAL A 248 -14.32 -22.17 -11.81
C VAL A 248 -14.63 -21.83 -13.27
N SER A 249 -14.21 -20.65 -13.75
CA SER A 249 -14.46 -20.25 -15.13
C SER A 249 -13.75 -21.20 -16.10
N GLU A 250 -14.46 -21.61 -17.16
CA GLU A 250 -13.89 -22.46 -18.23
C GLU A 250 -12.68 -21.82 -18.93
N ILE A 251 -12.56 -20.49 -18.88
CA ILE A 251 -11.45 -19.72 -19.45
C ILE A 251 -10.20 -19.87 -18.57
N TYR A 252 -10.36 -20.05 -17.25
CA TYR A 252 -9.25 -20.18 -16.32
C TYR A 252 -8.71 -21.61 -16.31
N LYS A 253 -7.46 -21.79 -16.71
CA LYS A 253 -6.77 -23.08 -16.71
C LYS A 253 -5.64 -23.15 -15.68
N GLY A 254 -5.44 -22.10 -14.88
CA GLY A 254 -4.41 -22.04 -13.85
C GLY A 254 -4.77 -22.83 -12.59
N LYS A 255 -3.78 -22.97 -11.71
CA LYS A 255 -3.91 -23.69 -10.42
C LYS A 255 -3.33 -22.83 -9.30
N VAL A 256 -4.01 -21.71 -9.01
CA VAL A 256 -3.59 -20.82 -7.91
C VAL A 256 -3.91 -21.45 -6.55
N LYS A 257 -3.00 -21.25 -5.59
CA LYS A 257 -3.19 -21.59 -4.18
C LYS A 257 -3.12 -20.31 -3.34
N TYR A 258 -3.81 -20.34 -2.21
CA TYR A 258 -3.83 -19.23 -1.22
C TYR A 258 -3.58 -19.76 0.19
N ASP A 259 -2.95 -20.92 0.31
CA ASP A 259 -2.67 -21.55 1.59
C ASP A 259 -1.72 -20.65 2.42
N LYS A 260 -1.82 -20.75 3.75
CA LYS A 260 -0.82 -20.14 4.63
C LYS A 260 0.57 -20.72 4.30
N GLY A 261 1.58 -19.86 4.26
CA GLY A 261 2.95 -20.21 3.89
C GLY A 261 3.35 -19.84 2.46
N ILE A 262 2.42 -19.29 1.62
CA ILE A 262 2.79 -18.82 0.28
C ILE A 262 3.51 -17.47 0.28
N CYS A 263 3.29 -16.67 1.34
CA CYS A 263 3.95 -15.38 1.57
C CYS A 263 4.55 -15.37 2.99
N PRO A 264 5.59 -16.17 3.25
CA PRO A 264 6.10 -16.39 4.60
C PRO A 264 6.63 -15.12 5.27
N VAL A 265 7.20 -14.17 4.54
CA VAL A 265 7.68 -12.91 5.11
C VAL A 265 6.50 -12.06 5.56
N ALA A 266 5.50 -11.84 4.69
CA ALA A 266 4.31 -11.07 5.03
C ALA A 266 3.54 -11.69 6.21
N GLU A 267 3.45 -13.03 6.25
CA GLU A 267 2.79 -13.76 7.33
C GLU A 267 3.54 -13.62 8.66
N GLU A 268 4.87 -13.79 8.67
CA GLU A 268 5.69 -13.64 9.86
C GLU A 268 5.64 -12.21 10.41
N LEU A 269 5.79 -11.21 9.54
CA LEU A 269 5.72 -9.81 9.96
C LEU A 269 4.36 -9.50 10.59
N ASN A 270 3.26 -9.90 9.94
CA ASN A 270 1.92 -9.68 10.49
C ASN A 270 1.67 -10.44 11.80
N ASP A 271 2.05 -11.71 11.85
CA ASP A 271 1.71 -12.58 12.98
C ASP A 271 2.54 -12.28 14.22
N LYS A 272 3.82 -11.83 14.07
CA LYS A 272 4.76 -11.77 15.18
C LYS A 272 5.48 -10.44 15.39
N ARG A 273 5.73 -9.65 14.33
CA ARG A 273 6.74 -8.59 14.44
C ARG A 273 6.19 -7.19 14.22
N TYR A 274 5.19 -7.03 13.38
CA TYR A 274 4.70 -5.72 12.93
C TYR A 274 3.88 -4.99 13.98
N MET A 275 4.20 -3.72 14.14
CA MET A 275 3.35 -2.68 14.71
C MET A 275 3.39 -1.44 13.82
N GLY A 276 2.39 -0.57 13.89
CA GLY A 276 2.38 0.64 13.05
C GLY A 276 1.59 1.78 13.66
N ILE A 277 2.12 2.99 13.53
CA ILE A 277 1.44 4.23 13.91
C ILE A 277 0.87 4.85 12.63
N GLY A 278 -0.44 5.04 12.58
CA GLY A 278 -1.12 5.65 11.43
C GLY A 278 -0.88 7.15 11.37
N MET A 279 0.06 7.59 10.53
CA MET A 279 0.44 9.01 10.43
C MET A 279 -0.63 9.87 9.75
N CYS A 280 -1.55 9.26 9.01
CA CYS A 280 -2.68 9.93 8.39
C CYS A 280 -3.98 9.82 9.21
N SER A 281 -3.99 9.03 10.29
CA SER A 281 -5.18 8.85 11.13
C SER A 281 -5.48 10.07 12.00
N TYR A 282 -4.45 10.85 12.32
CA TYR A 282 -4.52 12.02 13.20
C TYR A 282 -3.57 13.12 12.72
N GLU A 283 -3.87 14.37 13.07
CA GLU A 283 -2.94 15.50 12.92
C GLU A 283 -2.13 15.63 14.24
N TYR A 284 -1.04 14.87 14.32
CA TYR A 284 -0.20 14.90 15.52
C TYR A 284 0.48 16.25 15.70
N SER A 285 0.39 16.81 16.90
CA SER A 285 1.24 17.90 17.35
C SER A 285 2.64 17.38 17.74
N ASN A 286 3.62 18.26 17.77
CA ASN A 286 4.96 17.90 18.27
C ASN A 286 4.95 17.37 19.71
N LYS A 287 4.02 17.88 20.56
CA LYS A 287 3.83 17.41 21.93
C LYS A 287 3.30 15.97 21.99
N GLU A 288 2.40 15.60 21.10
CA GLU A 288 1.88 14.23 21.03
C GLU A 288 2.97 13.27 20.55
N ILE A 289 3.79 13.66 19.56
CA ILE A 289 4.97 12.87 19.15
C ILE A 289 5.94 12.69 20.33
N ASP A 290 6.23 13.75 21.11
CA ASP A 290 7.06 13.65 22.32
C ASP A 290 6.45 12.70 23.36
N SER A 291 5.13 12.72 23.51
CA SER A 291 4.41 11.81 24.42
C SER A 291 4.50 10.35 23.94
N ILE A 292 4.38 10.10 22.64
CA ILE A 292 4.57 8.76 22.06
C ILE A 292 5.99 8.26 22.33
N ILE A 293 7.02 9.09 22.05
CA ILE A 293 8.42 8.74 22.31
C ILE A 293 8.65 8.43 23.81
N PHE A 294 8.07 9.24 24.69
CA PHE A 294 8.16 9.03 26.12
C PHE A 294 7.52 7.69 26.55
N ALA A 295 6.33 7.37 26.02
CA ALA A 295 5.64 6.12 26.30
C ALA A 295 6.47 4.90 25.85
N PHE A 296 7.06 4.94 24.66
CA PHE A 296 7.96 3.89 24.19
C PHE A 296 9.16 3.72 25.15
N LYS A 297 9.85 4.81 25.49
CA LYS A 297 10.99 4.77 26.42
C LYS A 297 10.58 4.18 27.79
N LYS A 298 9.44 4.61 28.32
CA LYS A 298 8.92 4.10 29.58
C LYS A 298 8.67 2.58 29.53
N VAL A 299 8.09 2.07 28.45
CA VAL A 299 7.89 0.62 28.26
C VAL A 299 9.23 -0.09 28.18
N TRP A 300 10.20 0.43 27.42
CA TRP A 300 11.55 -0.17 27.28
C TRP A 300 12.35 -0.15 28.58
N ASP A 301 12.28 0.94 29.35
CA ASP A 301 12.93 1.02 30.67
C ASP A 301 12.38 0.00 31.68
N ASN A 302 11.15 -0.48 31.46
CA ASN A 302 10.47 -1.45 32.31
C ASN A 302 10.25 -2.81 31.63
N ILE A 303 10.97 -3.10 30.55
CA ILE A 303 10.75 -4.30 29.72
C ILE A 303 10.91 -5.62 30.52
N GLU A 304 11.81 -5.65 31.52
CA GLU A 304 12.04 -6.81 32.36
C GLU A 304 10.80 -7.21 33.19
N ILE A 305 9.90 -6.28 33.46
CA ILE A 305 8.65 -6.56 34.18
C ILE A 305 7.62 -7.24 33.27
N LEU A 306 7.78 -7.07 31.93
CA LEU A 306 6.89 -7.60 30.93
C LEU A 306 7.26 -9.02 30.45
N LYS A 307 8.47 -9.48 30.80
CA LYS A 307 8.96 -10.84 30.49
C LYS A 307 8.33 -11.87 31.45
#